data_49a9db2aa3c92315ef2ff1e736a5f650
#
_entry.id   49a9db2aa3c92315ef2ff1e736a5f650
#
_cell.length_a   1.000
_cell.length_b   1.000
_cell.length_c   1.000
_cell.angle_alpha   90.00
_cell.angle_beta   90.00
_cell.angle_gamma   90.00
#
_symmetry.space_group_name_H-M   'P 1'
#
loop_
_entity.id
_entity.type
_entity.pdbx_description
1 polymer ?
#
loop_
_entity_poly.entity_id
_entity_poly.type
_entity_poly.pdbx_seq_one_letter_code
_entity_poly.pdbx_strand_id
1 'polypeptide(L)'
;MAHRGGVGFDGKTGDGSGLLFDINKGFYTKIIKSELSIALPEEFAIGCFFSKKELKDKLQSDLKKIFRSENLKVICFRNVPIDTSVLGEEAKDTLPDIFQVFLEQKDNSSDLSLRSSLFQVLKTIENKYLNCEEFYACSLSNETIVYKGLMMPEDLKSFYLDIKNKKFIASTCLFHQRFSTNTAPKWHLAQPFRLLAHNGEINAIRGNRNWAKARSSLFKSKLLPDLHMHEN
;
A
#
# COMPACT_ATOMS: atom_id res chain seq x y z
N MET A 1 -11.48 6.48 20.76
CA MET A 1 -12.24 6.99 19.55
C MET A 1 -12.97 5.87 18.79
N ALA A 2 -13.07 4.68 19.36
CA ALA A 2 -13.76 3.51 18.76
C ALA A 2 -15.22 3.79 18.31
N HIS A 3 -15.91 4.70 18.98
CA HIS A 3 -17.30 5.13 18.68
C HIS A 3 -17.48 5.81 17.30
N ARG A 4 -16.42 6.03 16.52
CA ARG A 4 -16.50 6.70 15.22
C ARG A 4 -16.38 5.75 14.02
N GLY A 5 -16.09 4.47 14.24
CA GLY A 5 -16.09 3.45 13.19
C GLY A 5 -17.51 3.02 12.81
N GLY A 6 -17.75 2.72 11.53
CA GLY A 6 -18.95 2.01 11.10
C GLY A 6 -18.76 0.49 11.31
N VAL A 7 -19.84 -0.21 11.59
CA VAL A 7 -19.86 -1.67 11.77
C VAL A 7 -20.82 -2.27 10.75
N GLY A 8 -20.39 -3.33 10.06
CA GLY A 8 -21.20 -4.07 9.10
C GLY A 8 -22.38 -4.83 9.75
N PHE A 9 -23.21 -5.46 8.92
CA PHE A 9 -24.39 -6.21 9.36
C PHE A 9 -24.06 -7.40 10.25
N ASP A 10 -22.84 -7.96 10.12
CA ASP A 10 -22.34 -9.05 10.96
C ASP A 10 -21.93 -8.61 12.37
N GLY A 11 -22.05 -7.32 12.67
CA GLY A 11 -21.71 -6.73 13.97
C GLY A 11 -20.21 -6.74 14.30
N LYS A 12 -19.35 -7.12 13.36
CA LYS A 12 -17.91 -7.31 13.57
C LYS A 12 -17.04 -6.71 12.46
N THR A 13 -17.48 -6.78 11.21
CA THR A 13 -16.75 -6.16 10.10
C THR A 13 -16.73 -4.64 10.27
N GLY A 14 -15.55 -4.04 10.36
CA GLY A 14 -15.39 -2.59 10.35
C GLY A 14 -15.51 -2.04 8.94
N ASP A 15 -15.96 -0.79 8.81
CA ASP A 15 -16.08 -0.10 7.53
C ASP A 15 -14.72 0.31 6.93
N GLY A 16 -13.66 0.15 7.67
CA GLY A 16 -12.29 0.33 7.22
C GLY A 16 -11.45 1.17 8.18
N SER A 17 -10.25 0.68 8.44
CA SER A 17 -9.26 1.35 9.26
C SER A 17 -7.86 1.11 8.72
N GLY A 18 -6.89 1.91 9.16
CA GLY A 18 -5.51 1.72 8.75
C GLY A 18 -4.55 2.71 9.36
N LEU A 19 -3.27 2.39 9.14
CA LEU A 19 -2.11 3.07 9.68
C LEU A 19 -1.07 3.25 8.57
N LEU A 20 -0.48 4.42 8.49
CA LEU A 20 0.72 4.70 7.71
C LEU A 20 1.84 5.01 8.72
N PHE A 21 2.94 4.29 8.61
CA PHE A 21 4.11 4.43 9.48
C PHE A 21 5.36 4.81 8.69
N ASP A 22 6.33 5.40 9.35
CA ASP A 22 7.71 5.36 8.89
C ASP A 22 8.27 3.93 8.95
N ILE A 23 9.06 3.55 7.93
CA ILE A 23 9.64 2.21 7.84
C ILE A 23 10.71 2.02 8.90
N ASN A 24 10.46 1.13 9.87
CA ASN A 24 11.50 0.67 10.79
C ASN A 24 12.43 -0.33 10.10
N LYS A 25 13.50 0.17 9.47
CA LYS A 25 14.47 -0.67 8.74
C LYS A 25 15.04 -1.78 9.62
N GLY A 26 15.38 -1.48 10.88
CA GLY A 26 15.92 -2.48 11.82
C GLY A 26 14.96 -3.63 12.14
N PHE A 27 13.66 -3.35 12.19
CA PHE A 27 12.63 -4.36 12.35
C PHE A 27 12.58 -5.29 11.15
N TYR A 28 12.45 -4.73 9.93
CA TYR A 28 12.34 -5.52 8.71
C TYR A 28 13.61 -6.31 8.40
N THR A 29 14.79 -5.75 8.64
CA THR A 29 16.07 -6.49 8.49
C THR A 29 16.11 -7.76 9.36
N LYS A 30 15.65 -7.65 10.61
CA LYS A 30 15.60 -8.80 11.53
C LYS A 30 14.55 -9.83 11.10
N ILE A 31 13.36 -9.37 10.73
CA ILE A 31 12.26 -10.26 10.33
C ILE A 31 12.59 -11.02 9.04
N ILE A 32 13.06 -10.34 8.01
CA ILE A 32 13.40 -10.96 6.73
C ILE A 32 14.54 -11.96 6.90
N LYS A 33 15.53 -11.63 7.73
CA LYS A 33 16.60 -12.58 8.07
C LYS A 33 16.06 -13.81 8.80
N SER A 34 15.11 -13.62 9.74
CA SER A 34 14.53 -14.71 10.52
C SER A 34 13.58 -15.60 9.71
N GLU A 35 12.72 -15.01 8.88
CA GLU A 35 11.67 -15.73 8.15
C GLU A 35 12.19 -16.36 6.84
N LEU A 36 13.06 -15.66 6.13
CA LEU A 36 13.50 -16.04 4.78
C LEU A 36 14.99 -16.35 4.66
N SER A 37 15.77 -16.16 5.73
CA SER A 37 17.25 -16.31 5.74
C SER A 37 17.94 -15.36 4.73
N ILE A 38 17.32 -14.21 4.44
CA ILE A 38 17.82 -13.20 3.50
C ILE A 38 18.34 -11.99 4.29
N ALA A 39 19.52 -11.50 3.94
CA ALA A 39 20.05 -10.24 4.45
C ALA A 39 19.56 -9.08 3.58
N LEU A 40 18.94 -8.08 4.20
CA LEU A 40 18.58 -6.83 3.50
C LEU A 40 19.78 -5.88 3.50
N PRO A 41 19.99 -5.09 2.42
CA PRO A 41 20.97 -4.02 2.41
C PRO A 41 20.57 -2.89 3.37
N GLU A 42 21.46 -1.96 3.61
CA GLU A 42 21.18 -0.77 4.47
C GLU A 42 20.04 0.07 3.88
N GLU A 43 20.08 0.31 2.57
CA GLU A 43 19.04 1.03 1.85
C GLU A 43 18.16 0.05 1.06
N PHE A 44 16.88 0.03 1.39
CA PHE A 44 15.87 -0.75 0.69
C PHE A 44 14.51 -0.05 0.72
N ALA A 45 13.64 -0.46 -0.17
CA ALA A 45 12.25 -0.03 -0.20
C ALA A 45 11.30 -1.20 0.03
N ILE A 46 10.08 -0.89 0.48
CA ILE A 46 9.02 -1.88 0.70
C ILE A 46 7.79 -1.48 -0.12
N GLY A 47 7.32 -2.41 -0.95
CA GLY A 47 5.97 -2.35 -1.53
C GLY A 47 5.01 -3.20 -0.71
N CYS A 48 3.81 -2.71 -0.44
CA CYS A 48 2.72 -3.48 0.17
C CYS A 48 1.56 -3.54 -0.81
N PHE A 49 1.07 -4.75 -1.09
CA PHE A 49 0.09 -5.01 -2.14
C PHE A 49 -1.04 -5.91 -1.65
N PHE A 50 -2.22 -5.63 -2.19
CA PHE A 50 -3.38 -6.52 -2.13
C PHE A 50 -3.56 -7.21 -3.48
N SER A 51 -3.87 -8.50 -3.48
CA SER A 51 -4.22 -9.24 -4.70
C SER A 51 -5.23 -10.33 -4.41
N LYS A 52 -5.97 -10.75 -5.45
CA LYS A 52 -6.60 -12.07 -5.37
C LYS A 52 -5.55 -13.16 -5.36
N LYS A 53 -5.83 -14.23 -4.64
CA LYS A 53 -4.92 -15.36 -4.43
C LYS A 53 -4.48 -16.00 -5.75
N GLU A 54 -5.42 -16.18 -6.65
CA GLU A 54 -5.21 -16.85 -7.95
C GLU A 54 -4.29 -16.05 -8.88
N LEU A 55 -4.19 -14.75 -8.68
CA LEU A 55 -3.39 -13.85 -9.52
C LEU A 55 -1.99 -13.58 -8.99
N LYS A 56 -1.72 -13.94 -7.75
CA LYS A 56 -0.52 -13.55 -7.03
C LYS A 56 0.78 -13.89 -7.76
N ASP A 57 0.95 -15.13 -8.21
CA ASP A 57 2.18 -15.58 -8.86
C ASP A 57 2.41 -14.83 -10.18
N LYS A 58 1.34 -14.64 -10.97
CA LYS A 58 1.39 -13.85 -12.20
C LYS A 58 1.78 -12.40 -11.89
N LEU A 59 1.15 -11.80 -10.89
CA LEU A 59 1.44 -10.42 -10.45
C LEU A 59 2.88 -10.27 -9.98
N GLN A 60 3.39 -11.18 -9.16
CA GLN A 60 4.78 -11.16 -8.73
C GLN A 60 5.76 -11.27 -9.90
N SER A 61 5.45 -12.10 -10.90
CA SER A 61 6.26 -12.20 -12.13
C SER A 61 6.25 -10.90 -12.92
N ASP A 62 5.09 -10.29 -13.09
CA ASP A 62 4.94 -9.01 -13.80
C ASP A 62 5.62 -7.85 -13.04
N LEU A 63 5.44 -7.79 -11.73
CA LEU A 63 6.09 -6.81 -10.88
C LEU A 63 7.62 -6.89 -10.98
N LYS A 64 8.20 -8.11 -10.98
CA LYS A 64 9.64 -8.30 -11.19
C LYS A 64 10.14 -7.66 -12.49
N LYS A 65 9.36 -7.78 -13.58
CA LYS A 65 9.71 -7.18 -14.88
C LYS A 65 9.65 -5.65 -14.80
N ILE A 66 8.59 -5.09 -14.21
CA ILE A 66 8.41 -3.64 -14.05
C ILE A 66 9.51 -3.05 -13.16
N PHE A 67 9.82 -3.68 -12.02
CA PHE A 67 10.91 -3.20 -11.16
C PHE A 67 12.26 -3.22 -11.89
N ARG A 68 12.50 -4.28 -12.66
CA ARG A 68 13.75 -4.42 -13.42
C ARG A 68 13.93 -3.36 -14.50
N SER A 69 12.85 -2.93 -15.18
CA SER A 69 12.94 -1.87 -16.21
C SER A 69 13.31 -0.51 -15.62
N GLU A 70 13.05 -0.29 -14.33
CA GLU A 70 13.33 0.96 -13.62
C GLU A 70 14.57 0.87 -12.70
N ASN A 71 15.53 0.03 -13.04
CA ASN A 71 16.78 -0.18 -12.29
C ASN A 71 16.59 -0.60 -10.83
N LEU A 72 15.47 -1.25 -10.52
CA LEU A 72 15.20 -1.82 -9.20
C LEU A 72 15.37 -3.34 -9.24
N LYS A 73 16.00 -3.89 -8.20
CA LYS A 73 16.14 -5.32 -7.98
C LYS A 73 15.20 -5.78 -6.88
N VAL A 74 14.43 -6.82 -7.16
CA VAL A 74 13.63 -7.52 -6.15
C VAL A 74 14.56 -8.39 -5.30
N ILE A 75 14.62 -8.11 -4.01
CA ILE A 75 15.35 -8.91 -3.03
C ILE A 75 14.51 -10.13 -2.67
N CYS A 76 13.26 -9.91 -2.23
CA CYS A 76 12.34 -10.99 -1.88
C CYS A 76 10.88 -10.51 -1.91
N PHE A 77 9.96 -11.47 -1.95
CA PHE A 77 8.55 -11.31 -1.59
C PHE A 77 8.29 -11.95 -0.25
N ARG A 78 7.39 -11.35 0.52
CA ARG A 78 6.97 -11.83 1.84
C ARG A 78 5.46 -11.78 1.95
N ASN A 79 4.82 -12.84 2.39
CA ASN A 79 3.42 -12.78 2.81
C ASN A 79 3.36 -12.05 4.15
N VAL A 80 2.48 -11.05 4.25
CA VAL A 80 2.29 -10.37 5.53
C VAL A 80 1.59 -11.33 6.49
N PRO A 81 2.15 -11.58 7.69
CA PRO A 81 1.51 -12.47 8.65
C PRO A 81 0.26 -11.79 9.24
N ILE A 82 -0.88 -12.46 9.11
CA ILE A 82 -2.19 -11.98 9.56
C ILE A 82 -2.92 -13.01 10.39
N ASP A 83 -3.76 -12.53 11.31
CA ASP A 83 -4.71 -13.35 12.06
C ASP A 83 -6.14 -13.01 11.61
N THR A 84 -6.74 -13.91 10.84
CA THR A 84 -8.08 -13.73 10.28
C THR A 84 -9.20 -13.98 11.26
N SER A 85 -8.92 -14.51 12.45
CA SER A 85 -9.91 -14.81 13.48
C SER A 85 -10.61 -13.56 14.02
N VAL A 86 -9.96 -12.40 13.91
CA VAL A 86 -10.47 -11.12 14.38
C VAL A 86 -11.46 -10.47 13.39
N LEU A 87 -11.49 -10.93 12.14
CA LEU A 87 -12.36 -10.37 11.11
C LEU A 87 -13.81 -10.83 11.25
N GLY A 88 -14.74 -9.98 10.82
CA GLY A 88 -16.11 -10.36 10.52
C GLY A 88 -16.22 -11.17 9.21
N GLU A 89 -17.36 -11.81 8.99
CA GLU A 89 -17.55 -12.70 7.84
C GLU A 89 -17.48 -11.92 6.51
N GLU A 90 -18.10 -10.75 6.42
CA GLU A 90 -18.05 -9.92 5.20
C GLU A 90 -16.60 -9.53 4.82
N ALA A 91 -15.77 -9.22 5.82
CA ALA A 91 -14.36 -8.90 5.60
C ALA A 91 -13.55 -10.13 5.20
N LYS A 92 -13.87 -11.33 5.73
CA LYS A 92 -13.23 -12.59 5.36
C LYS A 92 -13.54 -12.99 3.92
N ASP A 93 -14.78 -12.86 3.49
CA ASP A 93 -15.25 -13.24 2.14
C ASP A 93 -14.53 -12.42 1.04
N THR A 94 -14.14 -11.20 1.38
CA THR A 94 -13.46 -10.29 0.45
C THR A 94 -11.98 -10.09 0.74
N LEU A 95 -11.40 -10.90 1.66
CA LEU A 95 -10.02 -10.78 2.10
C LEU A 95 -9.03 -11.01 0.94
N PRO A 96 -8.21 -10.01 0.59
CA PRO A 96 -7.15 -10.20 -0.39
C PRO A 96 -5.96 -10.94 0.23
N ASP A 97 -5.15 -11.56 -0.60
CA ASP A 97 -3.77 -11.88 -0.25
C ASP A 97 -2.99 -10.58 -0.04
N ILE A 98 -2.31 -10.48 1.10
CA ILE A 98 -1.50 -9.33 1.47
C ILE A 98 -0.04 -9.71 1.43
N PHE A 99 0.72 -9.08 0.54
CA PHE A 99 2.14 -9.37 0.41
C PHE A 99 2.99 -8.12 0.30
N GLN A 100 4.24 -8.26 0.67
CA GLN A 100 5.27 -7.25 0.57
C GLN A 100 6.32 -7.66 -0.47
N VAL A 101 6.92 -6.66 -1.11
CA VAL A 101 8.14 -6.81 -1.91
C VAL A 101 9.22 -5.92 -1.31
N PHE A 102 10.42 -6.48 -1.19
CA PHE A 102 11.61 -5.76 -0.76
C PHE A 102 12.49 -5.50 -1.98
N LEU A 103 12.91 -4.25 -2.14
CA LEU A 103 13.60 -3.75 -3.31
C LEU A 103 14.89 -3.03 -2.93
N GLU A 104 15.89 -3.14 -3.79
CA GLU A 104 17.10 -2.30 -3.75
C GLU A 104 17.33 -1.66 -5.13
N GLN A 105 18.00 -0.54 -5.16
CA GLN A 105 18.49 0.06 -6.40
C GLN A 105 19.71 -0.74 -6.88
N LYS A 106 19.77 -1.11 -8.17
CA LYS A 106 20.84 -1.95 -8.69
C LYS A 106 22.19 -1.24 -8.72
N ASP A 107 22.18 -0.02 -9.24
CA ASP A 107 23.37 0.79 -9.45
C ASP A 107 23.09 2.25 -9.12
N ASN A 108 24.08 2.95 -8.59
CA ASN A 108 24.05 4.41 -8.45
C ASN A 108 24.25 5.15 -9.80
N SER A 109 24.20 4.43 -10.90
CA SER A 109 24.43 4.95 -12.25
C SER A 109 23.22 5.66 -12.86
N SER A 110 22.04 5.53 -12.25
CA SER A 110 20.88 6.32 -12.68
C SER A 110 20.89 7.69 -12.01
N ASP A 111 20.69 8.75 -12.78
CA ASP A 111 20.51 10.12 -12.28
C ASP A 111 19.26 10.27 -11.36
N LEU A 112 18.43 9.22 -11.28
CA LEU A 112 17.23 9.19 -10.48
C LEU A 112 17.53 8.67 -9.08
N SER A 113 17.09 9.40 -8.06
CA SER A 113 17.07 8.90 -6.68
C SER A 113 16.15 7.70 -6.55
N LEU A 114 16.41 6.80 -5.59
CA LEU A 114 15.55 5.65 -5.29
C LEU A 114 14.07 6.07 -5.16
N ARG A 115 13.80 7.21 -4.52
CA ARG A 115 12.44 7.75 -4.35
C ARG A 115 11.77 8.08 -5.70
N SER A 116 12.51 8.67 -6.64
CA SER A 116 11.99 8.99 -7.98
C SER A 116 11.69 7.72 -8.77
N SER A 117 12.58 6.74 -8.74
CA SER A 117 12.38 5.44 -9.39
C SER A 117 11.16 4.71 -8.83
N LEU A 118 10.99 4.70 -7.49
CA LEU A 118 9.82 4.11 -6.85
C LEU A 118 8.51 4.80 -7.26
N PHE A 119 8.52 6.12 -7.38
CA PHE A 119 7.35 6.88 -7.83
C PHE A 119 7.00 6.53 -9.29
N GLN A 120 7.97 6.49 -10.18
CA GLN A 120 7.78 6.14 -11.59
C GLN A 120 7.22 4.72 -11.74
N VAL A 121 7.82 3.76 -11.06
CA VAL A 121 7.36 2.37 -11.03
C VAL A 121 5.94 2.26 -10.52
N LEU A 122 5.63 2.97 -9.43
CA LEU A 122 4.29 2.95 -8.87
C LEU A 122 3.25 3.45 -9.86
N LYS A 123 3.55 4.54 -10.60
CA LYS A 123 2.66 5.04 -11.67
C LYS A 123 2.54 4.04 -12.81
N THR A 124 3.61 3.38 -13.19
CA THR A 124 3.58 2.31 -14.20
C THR A 124 2.69 1.15 -13.76
N ILE A 125 2.78 0.74 -12.49
CA ILE A 125 1.93 -0.32 -11.90
C ILE A 125 0.48 0.13 -11.89
N GLU A 126 0.19 1.34 -11.39
CA GLU A 126 -1.18 1.88 -11.33
C GLU A 126 -1.81 1.96 -12.71
N ASN A 127 -1.09 2.46 -13.71
CA ASN A 127 -1.58 2.54 -15.09
C ASN A 127 -1.83 1.15 -15.70
N LYS A 128 -0.94 0.20 -15.47
CA LYS A 128 -1.09 -1.17 -15.99
C LYS A 128 -2.29 -1.89 -15.42
N TYR A 129 -2.58 -1.64 -14.14
CA TYR A 129 -3.66 -2.33 -13.40
C TYR A 129 -4.85 -1.42 -13.09
N LEU A 130 -5.01 -0.33 -13.84
CA LEU A 130 -6.03 0.70 -13.62
C LEU A 130 -7.45 0.17 -13.45
N ASN A 131 -7.82 -0.80 -14.26
CA ASN A 131 -9.15 -1.41 -14.27
C ASN A 131 -9.18 -2.80 -13.60
N CYS A 132 -8.15 -3.12 -12.83
CA CYS A 132 -8.05 -4.40 -12.14
C CYS A 132 -8.49 -4.25 -10.68
N GLU A 133 -9.75 -4.56 -10.38
CA GLU A 133 -10.25 -4.55 -9.00
C GLU A 133 -9.58 -5.60 -8.09
N GLU A 134 -8.85 -6.54 -8.69
CA GLU A 134 -8.27 -7.69 -8.02
C GLU A 134 -6.82 -7.46 -7.57
N PHE A 135 -6.28 -6.26 -7.82
CA PHE A 135 -4.92 -5.86 -7.44
C PHE A 135 -4.86 -4.40 -7.02
N TYR A 136 -4.15 -4.12 -5.95
CA TYR A 136 -3.97 -2.77 -5.44
C TYR A 136 -2.63 -2.56 -4.75
N ALA A 137 -1.96 -1.46 -5.09
CA ALA A 137 -0.73 -1.03 -4.43
C ALA A 137 -1.06 -0.14 -3.22
N CYS A 138 -1.00 -0.68 -2.01
CA CYS A 138 -1.24 0.08 -0.79
C CYS A 138 -0.16 1.14 -0.56
N SER A 139 1.09 0.75 -0.74
CA SER A 139 2.28 1.63 -0.65
C SER A 139 3.45 1.04 -1.42
N LEU A 140 4.36 1.90 -1.87
CA LEU A 140 5.66 1.55 -2.42
C LEU A 140 6.62 2.69 -2.10
N SER A 141 7.48 2.51 -1.11
CA SER A 141 8.33 3.58 -0.58
C SER A 141 9.55 3.03 0.14
N ASN A 142 10.58 3.84 0.27
CA ASN A 142 11.73 3.61 1.15
C ASN A 142 11.60 4.33 2.50
N GLU A 143 10.50 5.10 2.71
CA GLU A 143 10.28 5.91 3.90
C GLU A 143 9.04 5.46 4.70
N THR A 144 7.95 5.10 4.02
CA THR A 144 6.65 4.83 4.67
C THR A 144 6.01 3.54 4.19
N ILE A 145 5.19 2.93 5.04
CA ILE A 145 4.42 1.72 4.74
C ILE A 145 2.98 1.87 5.24
N VAL A 146 2.02 1.32 4.51
CA VAL A 146 0.59 1.35 4.85
C VAL A 146 0.11 -0.05 5.21
N TYR A 147 -0.54 -0.15 6.38
CA TYR A 147 -1.32 -1.30 6.82
C TYR A 147 -2.77 -0.88 6.98
N LYS A 148 -3.69 -1.50 6.26
CA LYS A 148 -5.11 -1.11 6.26
C LYS A 148 -6.02 -2.27 5.90
N GLY A 149 -7.32 -2.14 6.16
CA GLY A 149 -8.29 -3.16 5.79
C GLY A 149 -9.69 -2.92 6.34
N LEU A 150 -10.59 -3.86 6.05
CA LEU A 150 -11.97 -3.84 6.51
C LEU A 150 -12.09 -4.45 7.91
N MET A 151 -11.70 -3.68 8.91
CA MET A 151 -11.78 -4.08 10.31
C MET A 151 -11.97 -2.88 11.21
N MET A 152 -12.36 -3.13 12.45
CA MET A 152 -12.40 -2.10 13.47
C MET A 152 -10.98 -1.64 13.83
N PRO A 153 -10.79 -0.38 14.25
CA PRO A 153 -9.47 0.15 14.60
C PRO A 153 -8.74 -0.67 15.69
N GLU A 154 -9.48 -1.18 16.65
CA GLU A 154 -8.94 -2.04 17.73
C GLU A 154 -8.42 -3.39 17.26
N ASP A 155 -9.00 -3.92 16.16
CA ASP A 155 -8.62 -5.21 15.60
C ASP A 155 -7.37 -5.15 14.74
N LEU A 156 -6.99 -3.97 14.25
CA LEU A 156 -5.90 -3.79 13.29
C LEU A 156 -4.56 -4.31 13.84
N LYS A 157 -4.29 -4.10 15.12
CA LYS A 157 -3.10 -4.63 15.79
C LYS A 157 -3.16 -6.16 15.95
N SER A 158 -4.34 -6.72 16.16
CA SER A 158 -4.51 -8.17 16.29
C SER A 158 -4.46 -8.86 14.93
N PHE A 159 -4.98 -8.22 13.90
CA PHE A 159 -4.96 -8.71 12.52
C PHE A 159 -3.55 -8.74 11.93
N TYR A 160 -2.80 -7.63 11.99
CA TYR A 160 -1.44 -7.55 11.46
C TYR A 160 -0.42 -7.92 12.53
N LEU A 161 0.13 -9.15 12.45
CA LEU A 161 1.06 -9.66 13.47
C LEU A 161 2.37 -8.87 13.54
N ASP A 162 2.74 -8.20 12.46
CA ASP A 162 3.89 -7.26 12.46
C ASP A 162 3.67 -6.14 13.49
N ILE A 163 2.48 -5.51 13.47
CA ILE A 163 2.14 -4.41 14.39
C ILE A 163 2.03 -4.90 15.84
N LYS A 164 1.63 -6.16 16.03
CA LYS A 164 1.57 -6.80 17.35
C LYS A 164 2.96 -7.01 17.97
N ASN A 165 3.99 -7.08 17.15
CA ASN A 165 5.35 -7.33 17.59
C ASN A 165 5.89 -6.11 18.37
N LYS A 166 6.34 -6.32 19.61
CA LYS A 166 6.90 -5.27 20.48
C LYS A 166 8.13 -4.55 19.90
N LYS A 167 8.80 -5.14 18.92
CA LYS A 167 9.95 -4.54 18.23
C LYS A 167 9.53 -3.67 17.03
N PHE A 168 8.25 -3.68 16.66
CA PHE A 168 7.70 -2.79 15.66
C PHE A 168 7.49 -1.41 16.30
N ILE A 169 8.42 -0.51 16.06
CA ILE A 169 8.43 0.85 16.60
C ILE A 169 8.39 1.80 15.41
N ALA A 170 7.59 2.83 15.48
CA ALA A 170 7.50 3.90 14.51
C ALA A 170 7.65 5.25 15.20
N SER A 171 8.30 6.21 14.54
CA SER A 171 8.42 7.59 15.03
C SER A 171 7.20 8.42 14.68
N THR A 172 6.57 8.09 13.54
CA THR A 172 5.40 8.79 13.01
C THR A 172 4.33 7.79 12.63
N CYS A 173 3.08 8.11 12.97
CA CYS A 173 1.93 7.32 12.59
C CYS A 173 0.79 8.24 12.15
N LEU A 174 0.38 8.11 10.89
CA LEU A 174 -0.87 8.65 10.40
C LEU A 174 -1.92 7.54 10.45
N PHE A 175 -3.06 7.78 11.08
CA PHE A 175 -4.11 6.78 11.20
C PHE A 175 -5.46 7.29 10.67
N HIS A 176 -6.26 6.37 10.20
CA HIS A 176 -7.66 6.60 9.86
C HIS A 176 -8.50 5.43 10.38
N GLN A 177 -9.66 5.75 10.95
CA GLN A 177 -10.50 4.76 11.62
C GLN A 177 -11.94 4.70 11.13
N ARG A 178 -12.22 5.34 9.99
CA ARG A 178 -13.55 5.34 9.40
C ARG A 178 -13.46 5.39 7.88
N PHE A 179 -14.36 4.69 7.24
CA PHE A 179 -14.57 4.77 5.80
C PHE A 179 -15.54 5.91 5.45
N SER A 180 -15.99 5.99 4.23
CA SER A 180 -17.03 6.93 3.79
C SER A 180 -18.42 6.45 4.20
N THR A 181 -19.29 7.37 4.62
CA THR A 181 -20.70 7.05 4.94
C THR A 181 -21.54 6.75 3.70
N ASN A 182 -21.06 7.11 2.50
CA ASN A 182 -21.85 7.10 1.25
C ASN A 182 -21.35 6.09 0.20
N THR A 183 -20.33 5.26 0.55
CA THR A 183 -19.71 4.31 -0.39
C THR A 183 -19.58 2.96 0.28
N ALA A 184 -19.88 1.88 -0.45
CA ALA A 184 -19.68 0.53 0.05
C ALA A 184 -18.20 0.28 0.39
N PRO A 185 -17.89 -0.21 1.59
CA PRO A 185 -16.51 -0.45 2.00
C PRO A 185 -15.84 -1.49 1.11
N LYS A 186 -14.57 -1.23 0.76
CA LYS A 186 -13.70 -2.18 0.06
C LYS A 186 -12.30 -2.13 0.67
N TRP A 187 -11.58 -3.25 0.70
CA TRP A 187 -10.24 -3.36 1.27
C TRP A 187 -9.28 -2.27 0.78
N HIS A 188 -9.23 -2.03 -0.53
CA HIS A 188 -8.33 -1.06 -1.13
C HIS A 188 -8.73 0.40 -0.87
N LEU A 189 -10.02 0.64 -0.60
CA LEU A 189 -10.53 1.98 -0.31
C LEU A 189 -10.39 2.39 1.16
N ALA A 190 -10.08 1.46 2.07
CA ALA A 190 -9.76 1.81 3.44
C ALA A 190 -8.60 2.81 3.47
N GLN A 191 -8.67 3.79 4.37
CA GLN A 191 -7.63 4.80 4.53
C GLN A 191 -6.63 4.40 5.63
N PRO A 192 -5.44 5.01 5.71
CA PRO A 192 -4.98 6.13 4.89
C PRO A 192 -4.51 5.72 3.49
N PHE A 193 -4.54 6.67 2.57
CA PHE A 193 -3.83 6.57 1.31
C PHE A 193 -2.40 7.09 1.48
N ARG A 194 -1.47 6.64 0.65
CA ARG A 194 -0.04 6.95 0.80
C ARG A 194 0.35 8.43 0.75
N LEU A 195 -0.45 9.27 0.06
CA LEU A 195 -0.16 10.69 -0.14
C LEU A 195 -1.35 11.60 0.18
N LEU A 196 -2.39 11.08 0.81
CA LEU A 196 -3.60 11.83 1.12
C LEU A 196 -3.96 11.67 2.58
N ALA A 197 -4.08 12.79 3.29
CA ALA A 197 -4.70 12.88 4.59
C ALA A 197 -5.86 13.88 4.49
N HIS A 198 -7.06 13.44 4.80
CA HIS A 198 -8.27 14.24 4.65
C HIS A 198 -9.27 13.94 5.76
N ASN A 199 -9.80 14.99 6.39
CA ASN A 199 -10.89 14.87 7.34
C ASN A 199 -12.07 15.72 6.89
N GLY A 200 -12.95 15.13 6.08
CA GLY A 200 -14.14 15.78 5.56
C GLY A 200 -14.81 14.94 4.47
N GLU A 201 -15.93 15.38 3.99
CA GLU A 201 -16.67 14.71 2.93
C GLU A 201 -16.33 15.32 1.56
N ILE A 202 -16.02 14.47 0.58
CA ILE A 202 -15.86 14.86 -0.82
C ILE A 202 -17.06 14.30 -1.58
N ASN A 203 -18.10 15.10 -1.73
CA ASN A 203 -19.34 14.67 -2.38
C ASN A 203 -19.30 14.75 -3.91
N ALA A 204 -18.40 15.55 -4.46
CA ALA A 204 -18.21 15.68 -5.89
C ALA A 204 -16.75 15.99 -6.24
N ILE A 205 -16.17 15.19 -7.14
CA ILE A 205 -14.78 15.35 -7.59
C ILE A 205 -14.68 15.61 -9.11
N ARG A 206 -15.80 15.48 -9.85
CA ARG A 206 -15.84 15.58 -11.32
C ARG A 206 -15.23 16.89 -11.85
N GLY A 207 -15.54 18.02 -11.19
CA GLY A 207 -14.98 19.33 -11.57
C GLY A 207 -13.45 19.34 -11.44
N ASN A 208 -12.91 18.84 -10.33
CA ASN A 208 -11.47 18.77 -10.10
C ASN A 208 -10.78 17.83 -11.11
N ARG A 209 -11.37 16.66 -11.41
CA ARG A 209 -10.87 15.76 -12.44
C ARG A 209 -10.85 16.41 -13.83
N ASN A 210 -11.90 17.13 -14.22
CA ASN A 210 -11.96 17.85 -15.48
C ASN A 210 -10.86 18.93 -15.56
N TRP A 211 -10.63 19.68 -14.47
CA TRP A 211 -9.57 20.68 -14.38
C TRP A 211 -8.18 20.06 -14.46
N ALA A 212 -7.95 18.95 -13.74
CA ALA A 212 -6.69 18.25 -13.80
C ALA A 212 -6.45 17.72 -15.22
N LYS A 213 -7.45 17.12 -15.87
CA LYS A 213 -7.37 16.68 -17.28
C LYS A 213 -7.03 17.82 -18.23
N ALA A 214 -7.69 18.99 -18.09
CA ALA A 214 -7.41 20.17 -18.90
C ALA A 214 -5.97 20.68 -18.73
N ARG A 215 -5.36 20.46 -17.55
CA ARG A 215 -3.99 20.86 -17.21
C ARG A 215 -2.96 19.74 -17.38
N SER A 216 -3.35 18.57 -17.83
CA SER A 216 -2.44 17.39 -17.91
C SER A 216 -1.18 17.66 -18.74
N SER A 217 -1.28 18.50 -19.78
CA SER A 217 -0.14 18.95 -20.57
C SER A 217 0.92 19.76 -19.80
N LEU A 218 0.53 20.34 -18.65
CA LEU A 218 1.41 21.09 -17.77
C LEU A 218 2.13 20.20 -16.74
N PHE A 219 1.66 18.98 -16.53
CA PHE A 219 2.27 18.02 -15.61
C PHE A 219 3.49 17.36 -16.26
N LYS A 220 4.56 18.13 -16.37
CA LYS A 220 5.84 17.67 -16.92
C LYS A 220 6.91 17.83 -15.86
N SER A 221 7.80 16.84 -15.80
CA SER A 221 8.98 16.89 -14.94
C SER A 221 10.23 16.66 -15.79
N LYS A 222 11.25 17.50 -15.59
CA LYS A 222 12.57 17.27 -16.20
C LYS A 222 13.24 15.99 -15.66
N LEU A 223 12.89 15.59 -14.43
CA LEU A 223 13.41 14.38 -13.79
C LEU A 223 12.72 13.11 -14.29
N LEU A 224 11.51 13.23 -14.81
CA LEU A 224 10.66 12.11 -15.24
C LEU A 224 9.99 12.47 -16.58
N PRO A 225 10.76 12.59 -17.69
CA PRO A 225 10.25 13.09 -18.95
C PRO A 225 9.18 12.20 -19.57
N ASP A 226 9.25 10.89 -19.33
CA ASP A 226 8.36 9.88 -19.91
C ASP A 226 7.18 9.52 -18.99
N LEU A 227 7.04 10.22 -17.86
CA LEU A 227 5.95 9.95 -16.92
C LEU A 227 4.64 10.52 -17.46
N HIS A 228 3.76 9.62 -17.89
CA HIS A 228 2.37 9.95 -18.17
C HIS A 228 1.55 9.91 -16.89
N MET A 229 1.14 11.07 -16.41
CA MET A 229 0.23 11.20 -15.28
C MET A 229 -1.19 10.91 -15.79
N HIS A 230 -1.68 9.69 -15.55
CA HIS A 230 -3.10 9.39 -15.68
C HIS A 230 -3.80 9.77 -14.38
N GLU A 231 -4.91 10.46 -14.54
CA GLU A 231 -5.81 10.80 -13.44
C GLU A 231 -6.74 9.64 -13.17
N ASN A 232 -6.72 9.21 -11.93
CA ASN A 232 -7.75 8.33 -11.38
C ASN A 232 -8.37 8.98 -10.16
#